data_f72e17064cd711ef1356089db493e002
#
_entry.id   f72e17064cd711ef1356089db493e002
#
_cell.length_a   1.000
_cell.length_b   1.000
_cell.length_c   1.000
_cell.angle_alpha   90.00
_cell.angle_beta   90.00
_cell.angle_gamma   90.00
#
_symmetry.space_group_name_H-M   'P 1'
#
loop_
_entity.id
_entity.type
_entity.pdbx_description
1 polymer ?
#
loop_
_entity_poly.entity_id
_entity_poly.type
_entity_poly.pdbx_seq_one_letter_code
_entity_poly.pdbx_strand_id
1 'polypeptide(L)'
;PILPPFESADGRSEEDELTAQAEAGLQSRLLSHVYDNSMDEAACKMIAKPYFDRLAFELNVIKQMGFPGYFLIVADFIQWAKARDIPVGPGRGSGAGSVVAWALLITDLDPLKWGLLFERFLNPERVSMPDFDVDFCQDRRDEVISYVQKKYGHDKVAQIITFGSLQARA
;
A
#
# COMPACT_ATOMS: atom_id res chain seq x y z
N PRO A 1 -13.06 13.18 7.24
CA PRO A 1 -13.61 11.86 7.56
C PRO A 1 -12.71 11.14 8.55
N ILE A 2 -13.32 10.54 9.56
CA ILE A 2 -12.60 9.81 10.58
C ILE A 2 -12.51 8.35 10.13
N LEU A 3 -11.29 7.89 9.89
CA LEU A 3 -11.04 6.48 9.59
C LEU A 3 -11.10 5.65 10.87
N PRO A 4 -11.56 4.38 10.80
CA PRO A 4 -11.48 3.50 11.94
C PRO A 4 -10.03 3.22 12.32
N PRO A 5 -9.73 2.91 13.59
CA PRO A 5 -8.39 2.54 13.99
C PRO A 5 -7.99 1.18 13.40
N PHE A 6 -6.72 1.04 13.08
CA PHE A 6 -6.13 -0.24 12.76
C PHE A 6 -5.48 -0.82 14.02
N GLU A 7 -5.84 -2.05 14.36
CA GLU A 7 -5.27 -2.73 15.53
C GLU A 7 -4.16 -3.69 15.09
N SER A 8 -2.95 -3.47 15.61
CA SER A 8 -1.83 -4.36 15.38
C SER A 8 -1.98 -5.65 16.19
N ALA A 9 -1.74 -6.79 15.56
CA ALA A 9 -1.72 -8.08 16.24
C ALA A 9 -0.59 -8.14 17.30
N ASP A 10 0.48 -7.38 17.11
CA ASP A 10 1.63 -7.33 18.02
C ASP A 10 1.56 -6.17 19.01
N GLY A 11 0.45 -5.46 19.07
CA GLY A 11 0.27 -4.35 20.00
C GLY A 11 1.04 -3.08 19.65
N ARG A 12 1.56 -2.96 18.43
CA ARG A 12 2.27 -1.76 17.97
C ARG A 12 1.30 -0.61 17.68
N SER A 13 1.80 0.63 17.76
CA SER A 13 1.07 1.77 17.22
C SER A 13 0.90 1.62 15.69
N GLU A 14 -0.05 2.36 15.11
CA GLU A 14 -0.23 2.36 13.66
C GLU A 14 1.05 2.76 12.91
N GLU A 15 1.78 3.74 13.42
CA GLU A 15 3.05 4.19 12.82
C GLU A 15 4.12 3.11 12.86
N ASP A 16 4.29 2.44 14.00
CA ASP A 16 5.27 1.37 14.15
C ASP A 16 4.88 0.14 13.35
N GLU A 17 3.59 -0.18 13.30
CA GLU A 17 3.10 -1.30 12.50
C GLU A 17 3.30 -1.05 11.00
N LEU A 18 3.01 0.16 10.52
CA LEU A 18 3.27 0.51 9.14
C LEU A 18 4.75 0.37 8.78
N THR A 19 5.63 0.89 9.63
CA THR A 19 7.08 0.81 9.43
C THR A 19 7.54 -0.65 9.36
N ALA A 20 7.10 -1.48 10.31
CA ALA A 20 7.49 -2.90 10.36
C ALA A 20 7.02 -3.65 9.12
N GLN A 21 5.76 -3.47 8.72
CA GLN A 21 5.21 -4.14 7.53
C GLN A 21 5.88 -3.65 6.24
N ALA A 22 6.12 -2.34 6.14
CA ALA A 22 6.74 -1.76 4.95
C ALA A 22 8.18 -2.24 4.77
N GLU A 23 8.96 -2.28 5.84
CA GLU A 23 10.35 -2.76 5.78
C GLU A 23 10.43 -4.24 5.41
N ALA A 24 9.62 -5.08 6.05
CA ALA A 24 9.56 -6.50 5.74
C ALA A 24 9.07 -6.74 4.31
N GLY A 25 8.05 -6.01 3.88
CA GLY A 25 7.49 -6.11 2.53
C GLY A 25 8.48 -5.67 1.47
N LEU A 26 9.24 -4.62 1.72
CA LEU A 26 10.27 -4.17 0.77
C LEU A 26 11.38 -5.23 0.61
N GLN A 27 11.84 -5.84 1.70
CA GLN A 27 12.79 -6.94 1.61
C GLN A 27 12.27 -8.06 0.72
N SER A 28 11.01 -8.46 0.88
CA SER A 28 10.39 -9.49 0.05
C SER A 28 10.33 -9.11 -1.42
N ARG A 29 9.97 -7.86 -1.72
CA ARG A 29 9.90 -7.36 -3.10
C ARG A 29 11.29 -7.34 -3.76
N LEU A 30 12.31 -6.91 -3.03
CA LEU A 30 13.68 -6.88 -3.56
C LEU A 30 14.15 -8.30 -3.89
N LEU A 31 13.90 -9.26 -3.01
CA LEU A 31 14.28 -10.66 -3.22
C LEU A 31 13.56 -11.28 -4.41
N SER A 32 12.28 -10.97 -4.61
CA SER A 32 11.46 -11.63 -5.64
C SER A 32 11.47 -10.91 -6.99
N HIS A 33 11.74 -9.59 -7.04
CA HIS A 33 11.54 -8.79 -8.25
C HIS A 33 12.76 -8.00 -8.70
N VAL A 34 13.75 -7.78 -7.84
CA VAL A 34 14.88 -6.89 -8.13
C VAL A 34 16.20 -7.65 -8.13
N TYR A 35 16.48 -8.44 -7.12
CA TYR A 35 17.72 -9.21 -7.03
C TYR A 35 17.69 -10.40 -7.99
N ASP A 36 18.84 -10.75 -8.53
CA ASP A 36 19.03 -11.97 -9.32
C ASP A 36 20.29 -12.72 -8.86
N ASN A 37 20.49 -13.91 -9.41
CA ASN A 37 21.58 -14.81 -9.00
C ASN A 37 22.98 -14.29 -9.37
N SER A 38 23.07 -13.28 -10.22
CA SER A 38 24.35 -12.67 -10.59
C SER A 38 24.85 -11.65 -9.58
N MET A 39 24.01 -11.27 -8.64
CA MET A 39 24.29 -10.23 -7.65
C MET A 39 24.85 -10.81 -6.37
N ASP A 40 26.03 -10.35 -5.95
CA ASP A 40 26.60 -10.67 -4.66
C ASP A 40 25.98 -9.78 -3.56
N GLU A 41 26.39 -9.99 -2.31
CA GLU A 41 25.86 -9.21 -1.18
C GLU A 41 26.10 -7.72 -1.33
N ALA A 42 27.29 -7.33 -1.81
CA ALA A 42 27.63 -5.92 -2.01
C ALA A 42 26.74 -5.28 -3.09
N ALA A 43 26.51 -5.98 -4.20
CA ALA A 43 25.65 -5.51 -5.28
C ALA A 43 24.20 -5.36 -4.79
N CYS A 44 23.69 -6.32 -4.02
CA CYS A 44 22.36 -6.25 -3.44
C CYS A 44 22.20 -5.03 -2.53
N LYS A 45 23.18 -4.75 -1.69
CA LYS A 45 23.16 -3.57 -0.80
C LYS A 45 23.14 -2.26 -1.58
N MET A 46 23.92 -2.18 -2.65
CA MET A 46 23.95 -0.98 -3.49
C MET A 46 22.61 -0.74 -4.18
N ILE A 47 21.99 -1.80 -4.69
CA ILE A 47 20.70 -1.72 -5.36
C ILE A 47 19.58 -1.39 -4.38
N ALA A 48 19.63 -1.97 -3.19
CA ALA A 48 18.61 -1.77 -2.15
C ALA A 48 18.60 -0.35 -1.57
N LYS A 49 19.74 0.32 -1.52
CA LYS A 49 19.86 1.62 -0.86
C LYS A 49 18.84 2.66 -1.34
N PRO A 50 18.68 2.93 -2.65
CA PRO A 50 17.69 3.92 -3.09
C PRO A 50 16.26 3.52 -2.74
N TYR A 51 15.95 2.23 -2.68
CA TYR A 51 14.63 1.76 -2.26
C TYR A 51 14.37 2.04 -0.78
N PHE A 52 15.32 1.73 0.09
CA PHE A 52 15.16 2.00 1.53
C PHE A 52 15.21 3.49 1.85
N ASP A 53 16.00 4.27 1.14
CA ASP A 53 16.01 5.73 1.28
C ASP A 53 14.64 6.32 0.91
N ARG A 54 14.07 5.87 -0.20
CA ARG A 54 12.75 6.29 -0.65
C ARG A 54 11.66 5.83 0.33
N LEU A 55 11.75 4.61 0.84
CA LEU A 55 10.82 4.08 1.82
C LEU A 55 10.80 4.94 3.08
N ALA A 56 11.97 5.28 3.62
CA ALA A 56 12.09 6.11 4.81
C ALA A 56 11.49 7.50 4.58
N PHE A 57 11.74 8.09 3.44
CA PHE A 57 11.17 9.38 3.06
C PHE A 57 9.64 9.33 3.01
N GLU A 58 9.09 8.33 2.33
CA GLU A 58 7.64 8.15 2.20
C GLU A 58 6.98 7.90 3.55
N LEU A 59 7.55 7.03 4.38
CA LEU A 59 7.04 6.74 5.72
C LEU A 59 6.95 8.01 6.56
N ASN A 60 7.97 8.86 6.48
CA ASN A 60 7.98 10.12 7.22
C ASN A 60 6.83 11.04 6.79
N VAL A 61 6.60 11.17 5.48
CA VAL A 61 5.49 11.98 4.94
C VAL A 61 4.14 11.40 5.36
N ILE A 62 3.97 10.10 5.24
CA ILE A 62 2.73 9.41 5.61
C ILE A 62 2.40 9.65 7.10
N LYS A 63 3.41 9.55 7.96
CA LYS A 63 3.26 9.80 9.41
C LYS A 63 2.90 11.26 9.69
N GLN A 64 3.59 12.20 9.05
CA GLN A 64 3.30 13.63 9.22
C GLN A 64 1.89 14.00 8.79
N MET A 65 1.39 13.39 7.73
CA MET A 65 0.05 13.66 7.22
C MET A 65 -1.05 12.90 7.96
N GLY A 66 -0.69 11.97 8.86
CA GLY A 66 -1.66 11.23 9.67
C GLY A 66 -2.35 10.09 8.97
N PHE A 67 -1.71 9.47 7.97
CA PHE A 67 -2.30 8.39 7.18
C PHE A 67 -1.74 6.99 7.39
N PRO A 68 -0.99 6.66 8.46
CA PRO A 68 -0.53 5.29 8.68
C PRO A 68 -1.67 4.28 8.72
N GLY A 69 -2.75 4.58 9.41
CA GLY A 69 -3.92 3.71 9.51
C GLY A 69 -4.59 3.46 8.17
N TYR A 70 -4.68 4.47 7.32
CA TYR A 70 -5.24 4.34 5.98
C TYR A 70 -4.46 3.33 5.15
N PHE A 71 -3.13 3.44 5.12
CA PHE A 71 -2.27 2.51 4.39
C PHE A 71 -2.41 1.07 4.92
N LEU A 72 -2.46 0.91 6.25
CA LEU A 72 -2.60 -0.40 6.87
C LEU A 72 -3.95 -1.05 6.55
N ILE A 73 -5.04 -0.28 6.56
CA ILE A 73 -6.37 -0.78 6.23
C ILE A 73 -6.44 -1.21 4.76
N VAL A 74 -5.94 -0.38 3.85
CA VAL A 74 -5.92 -0.70 2.42
C VAL A 74 -5.07 -1.94 2.16
N ALA A 75 -3.89 -2.03 2.77
CA ALA A 75 -3.02 -3.20 2.67
C ALA A 75 -3.72 -4.46 3.16
N ASP A 76 -4.45 -4.37 4.28
CA ASP A 76 -5.15 -5.49 4.87
C ASP A 76 -6.18 -6.09 3.91
N PHE A 77 -7.11 -5.29 3.39
CA PHE A 77 -8.15 -5.86 2.54
C PHE A 77 -7.64 -6.29 1.16
N ILE A 78 -6.62 -5.63 0.63
CA ILE A 78 -6.00 -6.06 -0.63
C ILE A 78 -5.27 -7.40 -0.45
N GLN A 79 -4.50 -7.54 0.61
CA GLN A 79 -3.80 -8.80 0.92
C GLN A 79 -4.80 -9.92 1.23
N TRP A 80 -5.89 -9.60 1.92
CA TRP A 80 -6.99 -10.56 2.15
C TRP A 80 -7.56 -11.08 0.84
N ALA A 81 -7.82 -10.18 -0.11
CA ALA A 81 -8.32 -10.53 -1.43
C ALA A 81 -7.33 -11.41 -2.20
N LYS A 82 -6.06 -11.00 -2.24
CA LYS A 82 -4.99 -11.75 -2.93
C LYS A 82 -4.80 -13.16 -2.35
N ALA A 83 -4.90 -13.29 -1.02
CA ALA A 83 -4.76 -14.58 -0.34
C ALA A 83 -5.92 -15.54 -0.66
N ARG A 84 -7.04 -15.04 -1.14
CA ARG A 84 -8.22 -15.83 -1.54
C ARG A 84 -8.37 -15.95 -3.05
N ASP A 85 -7.29 -15.67 -3.78
CA ASP A 85 -7.26 -15.70 -5.24
C ASP A 85 -8.33 -14.81 -5.89
N ILE A 86 -8.70 -13.72 -5.20
CA ILE A 86 -9.54 -12.68 -5.80
C ILE A 86 -8.62 -11.77 -6.62
N PRO A 87 -8.81 -11.69 -7.95
CA PRO A 87 -7.96 -10.86 -8.78
C PRO A 87 -8.01 -9.38 -8.36
N VAL A 88 -6.82 -8.79 -8.19
CA VAL A 88 -6.64 -7.38 -7.88
C VAL A 88 -5.70 -6.80 -8.93
N GLY A 89 -6.09 -5.70 -9.55
CA GLY A 89 -5.25 -5.02 -10.53
C GLY A 89 -3.97 -4.46 -9.91
N PRO A 90 -2.96 -4.13 -10.74
CA PRO A 90 -1.63 -3.70 -10.25
C PRO A 90 -1.63 -2.33 -9.57
N GLY A 91 -2.75 -1.64 -9.57
CA GLY A 91 -2.86 -0.26 -9.13
C GLY A 91 -2.59 0.72 -10.26
N ARG A 92 -3.34 1.82 -10.25
CA ARG A 92 -3.25 2.88 -11.27
C ARG A 92 -3.14 4.23 -10.59
N GLY A 93 -2.90 5.26 -11.40
CA GLY A 93 -2.87 6.62 -10.92
C GLY A 93 -1.64 6.93 -10.07
N SER A 94 -1.76 7.94 -9.23
CA SER A 94 -0.63 8.47 -8.46
C SER A 94 -0.13 7.52 -7.38
N GLY A 95 -0.98 6.63 -6.87
CA GLY A 95 -0.59 5.65 -5.85
C GLY A 95 0.47 4.67 -6.32
N ALA A 96 0.58 4.43 -7.63
CA ALA A 96 1.64 3.62 -8.21
C ALA A 96 3.04 4.20 -7.98
N GLY A 97 3.14 5.48 -7.60
CA GLY A 97 4.41 6.14 -7.28
C GLY A 97 4.92 5.87 -5.86
N SER A 98 4.24 5.06 -5.05
CA SER A 98 4.61 4.81 -3.66
C SER A 98 5.35 3.49 -3.49
N VAL A 99 6.58 3.55 -2.98
CA VAL A 99 7.36 2.35 -2.58
C VAL A 99 6.71 1.67 -1.38
N VAL A 100 6.15 2.43 -0.45
CA VAL A 100 5.40 1.86 0.70
C VAL A 100 4.21 1.03 0.20
N ALA A 101 3.44 1.55 -0.75
CA ALA A 101 2.31 0.82 -1.33
C ALA A 101 2.76 -0.45 -2.04
N TRP A 102 3.87 -0.39 -2.77
CA TRP A 102 4.46 -1.55 -3.44
C TRP A 102 4.94 -2.60 -2.41
N ALA A 103 5.60 -2.17 -1.35
CA ALA A 103 6.05 -3.03 -0.26
C ALA A 103 4.88 -3.73 0.44
N LEU A 104 3.75 -3.03 0.62
CA LEU A 104 2.55 -3.54 1.28
C LEU A 104 1.64 -4.36 0.35
N LEU A 105 2.05 -4.62 -0.88
CA LEU A 105 1.28 -5.35 -1.89
C LEU A 105 -0.01 -4.64 -2.33
N ILE A 106 -0.12 -3.35 -2.06
CA ILE A 106 -1.24 -2.53 -2.54
C ILE A 106 -1.14 -2.33 -4.04
N THR A 107 0.07 -2.06 -4.53
CA THR A 107 0.38 -1.89 -5.95
C THR A 107 1.42 -2.92 -6.37
N ASP A 108 1.48 -3.22 -7.67
CA ASP A 108 2.39 -4.26 -8.18
C ASP A 108 3.45 -3.71 -9.15
N LEU A 109 3.55 -2.39 -9.27
CA LEU A 109 4.56 -1.73 -10.09
C LEU A 109 5.68 -1.19 -9.20
N ASP A 110 6.93 -1.45 -9.58
CA ASP A 110 8.11 -0.90 -8.92
C ASP A 110 8.26 0.58 -9.30
N PRO A 111 8.03 1.51 -8.37
CA PRO A 111 8.03 2.94 -8.71
C PRO A 111 9.42 3.46 -9.12
N LEU A 112 10.50 2.90 -8.59
CA LEU A 112 11.84 3.35 -8.93
C LEU A 112 12.23 2.90 -10.34
N LYS A 113 11.85 1.69 -10.73
CA LYS A 113 12.10 1.17 -12.08
C LYS A 113 11.47 2.05 -13.14
N TRP A 114 10.28 2.57 -12.89
CA TRP A 114 9.51 3.37 -13.85
C TRP A 114 9.63 4.87 -13.63
N GLY A 115 10.46 5.31 -12.68
CA GLY A 115 10.67 6.73 -12.39
C GLY A 115 9.44 7.47 -11.87
N LEU A 116 8.58 6.78 -11.14
CA LEU A 116 7.34 7.35 -10.64
C LEU A 116 7.60 8.15 -9.35
N LEU A 117 6.92 9.29 -9.23
CA LEU A 117 7.13 10.23 -8.13
C LEU A 117 6.08 10.04 -7.04
N PHE A 118 6.54 9.98 -5.79
CA PHE A 118 5.66 9.90 -4.63
C PHE A 118 4.87 11.19 -4.40
N GLU A 119 5.46 12.32 -4.74
CA GLU A 119 4.87 13.66 -4.53
C GLU A 119 3.58 13.89 -5.33
N ARG A 120 3.34 13.10 -6.36
CA ARG A 120 2.06 13.09 -7.08
C ARG A 120 0.95 12.41 -6.30
N PHE A 121 1.30 11.51 -5.40
CA PHE A 121 0.34 10.77 -4.58
C PHE A 121 0.09 11.48 -3.25
N LEU A 122 1.15 11.79 -2.51
CA LEU A 122 1.08 12.52 -1.25
C LEU A 122 2.06 13.67 -1.27
N ASN A 123 1.57 14.85 -0.90
CA ASN A 123 2.39 16.04 -0.79
C ASN A 123 1.91 16.85 0.40
N PRO A 124 2.78 17.13 1.40
CA PRO A 124 2.40 17.94 2.57
C PRO A 124 1.86 19.32 2.23
N GLU A 125 2.24 19.88 1.07
CA GLU A 125 1.76 21.18 0.60
C GLU A 125 0.33 21.12 0.06
N ARG A 126 -0.15 19.93 -0.32
CA ARG A 126 -1.52 19.71 -0.76
C ARG A 126 -2.24 18.87 0.27
N VAL A 127 -3.09 19.49 1.06
CA VAL A 127 -3.88 18.80 2.08
C VAL A 127 -5.04 18.07 1.39
N SER A 128 -4.79 16.89 0.88
CA SER A 128 -5.83 16.02 0.33
C SER A 128 -5.59 14.59 0.82
N MET A 129 -6.70 13.86 0.99
CA MET A 129 -6.63 12.48 1.38
C MET A 129 -6.05 11.63 0.26
N PRO A 130 -5.15 10.67 0.53
CA PRO A 130 -4.63 9.78 -0.49
C PRO A 130 -5.75 8.93 -1.08
N ASP A 131 -5.62 8.61 -2.35
CA ASP A 131 -6.60 7.82 -3.08
C ASP A 131 -5.88 6.75 -3.89
N PHE A 132 -6.06 5.49 -3.48
CA PHE A 132 -5.54 4.34 -4.22
C PHE A 132 -6.57 3.88 -5.25
N ASP A 133 -6.13 3.86 -6.50
CA ASP A 133 -6.93 3.42 -7.65
C ASP A 133 -6.67 1.93 -7.89
N VAL A 134 -7.47 1.09 -7.26
CA VAL A 134 -7.30 -0.37 -7.29
C VAL A 134 -8.56 -1.02 -7.86
N ASP A 135 -8.37 -1.92 -8.82
CA ASP A 135 -9.45 -2.65 -9.47
C ASP A 135 -9.58 -4.05 -8.88
N PHE A 136 -10.78 -4.38 -8.40
CA PHE A 136 -11.11 -5.74 -7.98
C PHE A 136 -11.92 -6.46 -9.05
N CYS A 137 -11.81 -7.80 -9.07
CA CYS A 137 -12.69 -8.63 -9.85
C CYS A 137 -14.15 -8.31 -9.52
N GLN A 138 -14.92 -7.93 -10.53
CA GLN A 138 -16.30 -7.48 -10.36
C GLN A 138 -17.18 -8.55 -9.73
N ASP A 139 -16.98 -9.82 -10.09
CA ASP A 139 -17.77 -10.95 -9.59
C ASP A 139 -17.55 -11.23 -8.10
N ARG A 140 -16.39 -10.86 -7.55
CA ARG A 140 -16.02 -11.16 -6.16
C ARG A 140 -15.79 -9.91 -5.30
N ARG A 141 -16.07 -8.74 -5.84
CA ARG A 141 -15.88 -7.48 -5.12
C ARG A 141 -16.69 -7.43 -3.82
N ASP A 142 -17.89 -7.98 -3.83
CA ASP A 142 -18.76 -8.00 -2.66
C ASP A 142 -18.19 -8.78 -1.48
N GLU A 143 -17.35 -9.80 -1.75
CA GLU A 143 -16.64 -10.54 -0.71
C GLU A 143 -15.65 -9.64 0.03
N VAL A 144 -14.93 -8.78 -0.71
CA VAL A 144 -13.98 -7.82 -0.14
C VAL A 144 -14.72 -6.77 0.69
N ILE A 145 -15.82 -6.26 0.16
CA ILE A 145 -16.67 -5.28 0.88
C ILE A 145 -17.17 -5.88 2.20
N SER A 146 -17.66 -7.13 2.17
CA SER A 146 -18.12 -7.81 3.38
C SER A 146 -17.00 -7.98 4.41
N TYR A 147 -15.80 -8.30 3.97
CA TYR A 147 -14.64 -8.41 4.86
C TYR A 147 -14.35 -7.10 5.58
N VAL A 148 -14.32 -6.00 4.83
CA VAL A 148 -14.05 -4.66 5.37
C VAL A 148 -15.16 -4.24 6.34
N GLN A 149 -16.43 -4.50 5.99
CA GLN A 149 -17.58 -4.20 6.85
C GLN A 149 -17.49 -4.93 8.19
N LYS A 150 -17.16 -6.20 8.17
CA LYS A 150 -17.05 -7.01 9.39
C LYS A 150 -15.90 -6.57 10.28
N LYS A 151 -14.78 -6.19 9.67
CA LYS A 151 -13.57 -5.84 10.43
C LYS A 151 -13.58 -4.39 10.94
N TYR A 152 -14.05 -3.45 10.12
CA TYR A 152 -13.91 -2.02 10.39
C TYR A 152 -15.25 -1.31 10.66
N GLY A 153 -16.37 -2.00 10.48
CA GLY A 153 -17.71 -1.46 10.70
C GLY A 153 -18.39 -0.99 9.42
N HIS A 154 -19.70 -1.17 9.34
CA HIS A 154 -20.50 -0.83 8.16
C HIS A 154 -20.51 0.66 7.84
N ASP A 155 -20.48 1.50 8.87
CA ASP A 155 -20.51 2.96 8.75
C ASP A 155 -19.21 3.56 8.22
N LYS A 156 -18.11 2.81 8.29
CA LYS A 156 -16.78 3.26 7.86
C LYS A 156 -16.39 2.81 6.45
N VAL A 157 -17.09 1.82 5.91
CA VAL A 157 -16.76 1.21 4.61
C VAL A 157 -16.84 2.20 3.45
N ALA A 158 -17.85 3.09 3.47
CA ALA A 158 -18.01 4.08 2.42
C ALA A 158 -16.80 5.00 2.29
N GLN A 159 -16.10 5.29 3.39
CA GLN A 159 -14.91 6.12 3.41
C GLN A 159 -13.66 5.39 2.91
N ILE A 160 -13.64 4.06 3.07
CA ILE A 160 -12.49 3.21 2.72
C ILE A 160 -12.62 2.71 1.28
N ILE A 161 -13.78 2.20 0.88
CA ILE A 161 -14.00 1.48 -0.39
C ILE A 161 -14.53 2.38 -1.50
N THR A 162 -15.11 3.56 -1.21
CA THR A 162 -15.55 4.49 -2.26
C THR A 162 -14.41 4.80 -3.23
N PHE A 163 -13.20 4.77 -2.73
CA PHE A 163 -12.01 5.00 -3.54
C PHE A 163 -11.68 3.81 -4.47
N GLY A 164 -12.05 2.59 -4.08
CA GLY A 164 -11.81 1.39 -4.90
C GLY A 164 -12.93 1.02 -5.86
N SER A 165 -14.14 1.54 -5.66
CA SER A 165 -15.31 1.13 -6.44
C SER A 165 -15.64 2.04 -7.62
N LEU A 166 -15.07 3.23 -7.70
CA LEU A 166 -15.44 4.23 -8.69
C LEU A 166 -14.86 4.01 -10.08
N GLN A 167 -14.01 3.03 -10.25
CA GLN A 167 -13.20 2.92 -11.45
C GLN A 167 -13.51 1.72 -12.34
N ALA A 168 -14.60 1.02 -12.11
CA ALA A 168 -15.06 -0.02 -13.02
C ALA A 168 -15.78 0.58 -14.24
N ARG A 169 -15.20 1.62 -14.82
CA ARG A 169 -15.59 2.08 -16.14
C ARG A 169 -14.47 1.75 -17.11
N ALA A 170 -14.76 0.76 -17.91
CA ALA A 170 -13.96 0.49 -19.07
C ALA A 170 -13.87 1.73 -19.96
#